data_c0b734595b5af2b818fa890b9f81bab6
#
_entry.id   c0b734595b5af2b818fa890b9f81bab6
#
_cell.length_a   1.000
_cell.length_b   1.000
_cell.length_c   1.000
_cell.angle_alpha   90.00
_cell.angle_beta   90.00
_cell.angle_gamma   90.00
#
_symmetry.space_group_name_H-M   'P 1'
#
loop_
_entity.id
_entity.type
_entity.pdbx_description
1 polymer ?
#
loop_
_entity_poly.entity_id
_entity_poly.type
_entity_poly.pdbx_seq_one_letter_code
_entity_poly.pdbx_strand_id
1 'polypeptide(L)'
;DTEEYLKLYSISGNHAIPMDFKIPIGQTFVGRVFACAKLIICDDLSQSDELDCRMLSEHGMGTCMDAPMIHNGVCIGTLNVADQRKHHYTLQQAILLQSLATWLALNIKLHLQVQEMAVLASTDELTGTFNRREFVQESNQTLQHFSHARVPFTIGILDIDHFKQLNDCYGHT
;
A
#
# COMPACT_ATOMS: atom_id res chain seq x y z
N ASP A 1 2.61 5.60 24.97
CA ASP A 1 1.81 4.61 24.22
C ASP A 1 1.57 5.19 22.82
N THR A 2 2.32 4.73 21.82
CA THR A 2 2.05 5.06 20.42
C THR A 2 0.96 4.09 19.97
N GLU A 3 -0.28 4.58 19.86
CA GLU A 3 -1.35 3.80 19.24
C GLU A 3 -0.97 3.48 17.79
N GLU A 4 -0.95 2.20 17.43
CA GLU A 4 -0.73 1.74 16.07
C GLU A 4 -2.06 1.76 15.32
N TYR A 5 -2.03 2.29 14.08
CA TYR A 5 -3.21 2.43 13.24
C TYR A 5 -3.06 1.69 11.92
N LEU A 6 -4.15 1.10 11.45
CA LEU A 6 -4.29 0.66 10.07
C LEU A 6 -4.89 1.79 9.23
N LYS A 7 -4.54 1.81 7.95
CA LYS A 7 -5.07 2.76 6.97
C LYS A 7 -5.98 2.01 6.00
N LEU A 8 -7.16 2.58 5.75
CA LEU A 8 -8.04 2.10 4.71
C LEU A 8 -7.42 2.43 3.34
N TYR A 9 -7.21 1.40 2.53
CA TYR A 9 -6.60 1.54 1.20
C TYR A 9 -7.65 1.71 0.11
N SER A 10 -8.73 0.92 0.18
CA SER A 10 -9.83 0.95 -0.77
C SER A 10 -11.11 0.47 -0.11
N ILE A 11 -12.23 1.01 -0.54
CA ILE A 11 -13.57 0.59 -0.14
C ILE A 11 -14.48 0.55 -1.36
N SER A 12 -15.42 -0.40 -1.37
CA SER A 12 -16.44 -0.53 -2.40
C SER A 12 -17.78 -0.86 -1.77
N GLY A 13 -18.86 -0.31 -2.30
CA GLY A 13 -20.23 -0.51 -1.78
C GLY A 13 -20.56 0.44 -0.65
N ASN A 14 -20.69 -0.03 0.59
CA ASN A 14 -21.03 0.80 1.74
C ASN A 14 -19.83 1.64 2.19
N HIS A 15 -20.06 2.93 2.44
CA HIS A 15 -19.07 3.90 2.90
C HIS A 15 -19.22 4.22 4.41
N ALA A 16 -19.57 3.25 5.23
CA ALA A 16 -19.73 3.41 6.68
C ALA A 16 -18.43 3.86 7.37
N ILE A 17 -17.29 3.45 6.83
CA ILE A 17 -15.96 3.84 7.34
C ILE A 17 -15.36 4.86 6.37
N PRO A 18 -15.07 6.10 6.81
CA PRO A 18 -14.44 7.11 5.96
C PRO A 18 -13.02 6.68 5.52
N MET A 19 -12.61 7.07 4.30
CA MET A 19 -11.29 6.71 3.75
C MET A 19 -10.10 7.28 4.53
N ASP A 20 -10.28 8.39 5.21
CA ASP A 20 -9.26 9.05 6.03
C ASP A 20 -9.27 8.60 7.50
N PHE A 21 -10.20 7.69 7.86
CA PHE A 21 -10.29 7.17 9.22
C PHE A 21 -9.05 6.34 9.56
N LYS A 22 -8.39 6.72 10.66
CA LYS A 22 -7.29 5.95 11.26
C LYS A 22 -7.88 4.83 12.11
N ILE A 23 -7.72 3.60 11.70
CA ILE A 23 -8.30 2.41 12.31
C ILE A 23 -7.40 1.92 13.46
N PRO A 24 -7.77 2.13 14.75
CA PRO A 24 -6.93 1.71 15.87
C PRO A 24 -6.86 0.18 15.97
N ILE A 25 -5.65 -0.39 16.00
CA ILE A 25 -5.47 -1.86 16.04
C ILE A 25 -6.08 -2.46 17.31
N GLY A 26 -5.92 -1.81 18.45
CA GLY A 26 -6.37 -2.34 19.75
C GLY A 26 -7.89 -2.24 20.01
N GLN A 27 -8.67 -1.53 19.17
CA GLN A 27 -10.06 -1.20 19.45
C GLN A 27 -11.04 -1.63 18.33
N THR A 28 -10.53 -2.30 17.31
CA THR A 28 -11.30 -2.65 16.11
C THR A 28 -11.25 -4.13 15.81
N PHE A 29 -12.30 -4.64 15.17
CA PHE A 29 -12.39 -6.00 14.66
C PHE A 29 -11.29 -6.28 13.63
N VAL A 30 -11.10 -5.35 12.70
CA VAL A 30 -10.01 -5.36 11.71
C VAL A 30 -8.64 -5.43 12.38
N GLY A 31 -8.41 -4.62 13.42
CA GLY A 31 -7.17 -4.62 14.17
C GLY A 31 -6.92 -5.94 14.90
N ARG A 32 -7.95 -6.58 15.44
CA ARG A 32 -7.86 -7.91 16.05
C ARG A 32 -7.46 -8.97 15.04
N VAL A 33 -8.07 -8.98 13.85
CA VAL A 33 -7.72 -9.88 12.75
C VAL A 33 -6.28 -9.67 12.30
N PHE A 34 -5.87 -8.42 12.16
CA PHE A 34 -4.49 -8.06 11.83
C PHE A 34 -3.49 -8.60 12.86
N ALA A 35 -3.77 -8.39 14.16
CA ALA A 35 -2.88 -8.80 15.25
C ALA A 35 -2.78 -10.32 15.41
N CYS A 36 -3.91 -11.05 15.28
CA CYS A 36 -3.92 -12.50 15.45
C CYS A 36 -3.60 -13.29 14.16
N ALA A 37 -3.59 -12.61 13.00
CA ALA A 37 -3.36 -13.20 11.68
C ALA A 37 -4.29 -14.40 11.37
N LYS A 38 -5.55 -14.33 11.80
CA LYS A 38 -6.57 -15.36 11.57
C LYS A 38 -7.83 -14.74 11.00
N LEU A 39 -8.46 -15.43 10.04
CA LEU A 39 -9.79 -15.07 9.57
C LEU A 39 -10.80 -15.17 10.71
N ILE A 40 -11.64 -14.14 10.83
CA ILE A 40 -12.72 -14.10 11.83
C ILE A 40 -14.01 -13.66 11.14
N ILE A 41 -15.13 -14.24 11.59
CA ILE A 41 -16.48 -13.86 11.18
C ILE A 41 -17.17 -13.23 12.41
N CYS A 42 -17.76 -12.06 12.24
CA CYS A 42 -18.68 -11.47 13.20
C CYS A 42 -20.12 -11.68 12.69
N ASP A 43 -20.81 -12.64 13.24
CA ASP A 43 -22.14 -13.05 12.78
C ASP A 43 -23.23 -12.03 13.05
N ASP A 44 -23.09 -11.22 14.10
CA ASP A 44 -24.01 -10.15 14.49
C ASP A 44 -23.24 -8.93 14.97
N LEU A 45 -23.13 -7.92 14.10
CA LEU A 45 -22.43 -6.68 14.40
C LEU A 45 -23.04 -5.89 15.57
N SER A 46 -24.34 -6.04 15.82
CA SER A 46 -25.03 -5.35 16.92
C SER A 46 -24.62 -5.86 18.31
N GLN A 47 -23.95 -6.98 18.39
CA GLN A 47 -23.44 -7.57 19.63
C GLN A 47 -21.96 -7.28 19.88
N SER A 48 -21.29 -6.58 18.95
CA SER A 48 -19.87 -6.25 19.08
C SER A 48 -19.68 -4.85 19.62
N ASP A 49 -18.78 -4.71 20.58
CA ASP A 49 -18.37 -3.42 21.14
C ASP A 49 -17.20 -2.77 20.33
N GLU A 50 -16.68 -3.46 19.33
CA GLU A 50 -15.58 -2.97 18.50
C GLU A 50 -16.03 -1.79 17.64
N LEU A 51 -15.16 -0.79 17.51
CA LEU A 51 -15.51 0.51 16.94
C LEU A 51 -16.02 0.42 15.50
N ASP A 52 -15.30 -0.31 14.65
CA ASP A 52 -15.66 -0.52 13.24
C ASP A 52 -16.92 -1.37 13.06
N CYS A 53 -17.16 -2.36 13.93
CA CYS A 53 -18.41 -3.13 13.97
C CYS A 53 -19.61 -2.23 14.28
N ARG A 54 -19.47 -1.31 15.23
CA ARG A 54 -20.55 -0.34 15.54
C ARG A 54 -20.81 0.58 14.37
N MET A 55 -19.78 1.15 13.75
CA MET A 55 -19.92 2.01 12.57
C MET A 55 -20.62 1.27 11.43
N LEU A 56 -20.26 0.02 11.15
CA LEU A 56 -20.93 -0.81 10.14
C LEU A 56 -22.40 -1.08 10.51
N SER A 57 -22.69 -1.40 11.77
CA SER A 57 -24.05 -1.67 12.26
C SER A 57 -24.95 -0.44 12.16
N GLU A 58 -24.45 0.75 12.49
CA GLU A 58 -25.17 2.03 12.37
C GLU A 58 -25.53 2.36 10.91
N HIS A 59 -24.75 1.81 9.95
CA HIS A 59 -25.01 1.96 8.52
C HIS A 59 -25.75 0.76 7.90
N GLY A 60 -26.40 -0.06 8.75
CA GLY A 60 -27.31 -1.11 8.30
C GLY A 60 -26.63 -2.43 7.92
N MET A 61 -25.36 -2.64 8.27
CA MET A 61 -24.71 -3.94 8.12
C MET A 61 -25.06 -4.83 9.31
N GLY A 62 -25.29 -6.13 9.06
CA GLY A 62 -25.65 -7.11 10.06
C GLY A 62 -24.49 -8.05 10.45
N THR A 63 -23.60 -8.32 9.53
CA THR A 63 -22.44 -9.22 9.70
C THR A 63 -21.23 -8.71 8.96
N CYS A 64 -20.04 -9.09 9.40
CA CYS A 64 -18.81 -8.91 8.62
C CYS A 64 -17.90 -10.13 8.72
N MET A 65 -16.99 -10.23 7.79
CA MET A 65 -15.94 -11.24 7.76
C MET A 65 -14.65 -10.59 7.31
N ASP A 66 -13.55 -10.91 7.98
CA ASP A 66 -12.25 -10.31 7.72
C ASP A 66 -11.17 -11.38 7.62
N ALA A 67 -10.36 -11.30 6.57
CA ALA A 67 -9.28 -12.23 6.29
C ALA A 67 -7.92 -11.51 6.30
N PRO A 68 -6.92 -12.04 7.02
CA PRO A 68 -5.58 -11.46 7.04
C PRO A 68 -4.88 -11.69 5.70
N MET A 69 -4.23 -10.65 5.20
CA MET A 69 -3.30 -10.71 4.07
C MET A 69 -1.90 -11.05 4.58
N ILE A 70 -1.50 -12.31 4.43
CA ILE A 70 -0.24 -12.82 4.99
C ILE A 70 0.78 -13.00 3.87
N HIS A 71 2.00 -12.48 4.06
CA HIS A 71 3.15 -12.72 3.21
C HIS A 71 4.37 -13.12 4.05
N ASN A 72 4.97 -14.27 3.78
CA ASN A 72 6.13 -14.82 4.53
C ASN A 72 5.91 -14.85 6.06
N GLY A 73 4.71 -15.22 6.50
CA GLY A 73 4.36 -15.31 7.93
C GLY A 73 4.02 -13.97 8.60
N VAL A 74 4.09 -12.85 7.88
CA VAL A 74 3.76 -11.52 8.39
C VAL A 74 2.42 -11.07 7.84
N CYS A 75 1.52 -10.59 8.69
CA CYS A 75 0.28 -9.94 8.27
C CYS A 75 0.60 -8.52 7.78
N ILE A 76 0.29 -8.22 6.53
CA ILE A 76 0.56 -6.93 5.88
C ILE A 76 -0.68 -6.06 5.73
N GLY A 77 -1.84 -6.60 6.09
CA GLY A 77 -3.13 -5.94 6.00
C GLY A 77 -4.27 -6.94 6.11
N THR A 78 -5.49 -6.49 5.86
CA THR A 78 -6.68 -7.32 5.93
C THR A 78 -7.62 -7.05 4.75
N LEU A 79 -8.44 -8.03 4.41
CA LEU A 79 -9.49 -7.95 3.39
C LEU A 79 -10.84 -8.21 4.05
N ASN A 80 -11.72 -7.23 3.99
CA ASN A 80 -13.01 -7.23 4.69
C ASN A 80 -14.17 -7.32 3.74
N VAL A 81 -15.22 -7.99 4.18
CA VAL A 81 -16.56 -7.97 3.54
C VAL A 81 -17.63 -7.84 4.61
N ALA A 82 -18.72 -7.15 4.29
CA ALA A 82 -19.89 -7.00 5.16
C ALA A 82 -21.18 -7.25 4.37
N ASP A 83 -22.23 -7.71 5.05
CA ASP A 83 -23.57 -7.92 4.50
C ASP A 83 -24.62 -7.37 5.47
N GLN A 84 -25.77 -6.93 4.93
CA GLN A 84 -26.89 -6.42 5.74
C GLN A 84 -27.54 -7.50 6.60
N ARG A 85 -27.52 -8.75 6.16
CA ARG A 85 -28.10 -9.89 6.88
C ARG A 85 -27.18 -10.37 7.97
N LYS A 86 -27.70 -10.66 9.14
CA LYS A 86 -26.98 -11.37 10.22
C LYS A 86 -26.73 -12.83 9.83
N HIS A 87 -25.69 -13.44 10.38
CA HIS A 87 -25.35 -14.86 10.18
C HIS A 87 -25.26 -15.27 8.69
N HIS A 88 -24.82 -14.34 7.83
CA HIS A 88 -24.84 -14.56 6.38
C HIS A 88 -23.68 -15.41 5.88
N TYR A 89 -22.50 -15.25 6.47
CA TYR A 89 -21.29 -15.88 5.93
C TYR A 89 -21.14 -17.34 6.34
N THR A 90 -20.72 -18.16 5.37
CA THR A 90 -20.47 -19.60 5.51
C THR A 90 -18.99 -19.88 5.54
N LEU A 91 -18.62 -21.07 6.01
CA LEU A 91 -17.22 -21.53 5.98
C LEU A 91 -16.63 -21.57 4.56
N GLN A 92 -17.43 -21.91 3.55
CA GLN A 92 -16.98 -21.91 2.15
C GLN A 92 -16.62 -20.50 1.67
N GLN A 93 -17.43 -19.49 2.02
CA GLN A 93 -17.15 -18.09 1.71
C GLN A 93 -15.92 -17.58 2.48
N ALA A 94 -15.71 -18.03 3.72
CA ALA A 94 -14.52 -17.70 4.49
C ALA A 94 -13.24 -18.26 3.83
N ILE A 95 -13.27 -19.50 3.37
CA ILE A 95 -12.14 -20.09 2.62
C ILE A 95 -11.85 -19.31 1.34
N LEU A 96 -12.89 -18.90 0.61
CA LEU A 96 -12.74 -18.09 -0.59
C LEU A 96 -12.13 -16.73 -0.27
N LEU A 97 -12.62 -16.02 0.76
CA LEU A 97 -12.08 -14.72 1.17
C LEU A 97 -10.61 -14.84 1.59
N GLN A 98 -10.26 -15.88 2.35
CA GLN A 98 -8.87 -16.13 2.75
C GLN A 98 -7.97 -16.37 1.52
N SER A 99 -8.46 -17.11 0.53
CA SER A 99 -7.72 -17.36 -0.71
C SER A 99 -7.48 -16.06 -1.49
N LEU A 100 -8.50 -15.20 -1.58
CA LEU A 100 -8.38 -13.87 -2.19
C LEU A 100 -7.42 -12.96 -1.41
N ALA A 101 -7.50 -12.96 -0.08
CA ALA A 101 -6.58 -12.19 0.77
C ALA A 101 -5.12 -12.63 0.58
N THR A 102 -4.87 -13.92 0.48
CA THR A 102 -3.54 -14.48 0.22
C THR A 102 -3.03 -14.08 -1.18
N TRP A 103 -3.88 -14.17 -2.18
CA TRP A 103 -3.54 -13.75 -3.55
C TRP A 103 -3.23 -12.25 -3.62
N LEU A 104 -4.04 -11.41 -2.96
CA LEU A 104 -3.81 -9.96 -2.88
C LEU A 104 -2.49 -9.64 -2.18
N ALA A 105 -2.19 -10.30 -1.06
CA ALA A 105 -0.93 -10.11 -0.34
C ALA A 105 0.29 -10.35 -1.24
N LEU A 106 0.26 -11.44 -2.03
CA LEU A 106 1.32 -11.76 -2.98
C LEU A 106 1.45 -10.69 -4.07
N ASN A 107 0.33 -10.27 -4.67
CA ASN A 107 0.34 -9.27 -5.75
C ASN A 107 0.82 -7.90 -5.27
N ILE A 108 0.38 -7.44 -4.08
CA ILE A 108 0.84 -6.19 -3.48
C ILE A 108 2.36 -6.22 -3.27
N LYS A 109 2.89 -7.31 -2.69
CA LYS A 109 4.33 -7.42 -2.47
C LYS A 109 5.13 -7.49 -3.77
N LEU A 110 4.66 -8.24 -4.74
CA LEU A 110 5.30 -8.29 -6.06
C LEU A 110 5.35 -6.90 -6.71
N HIS A 111 4.25 -6.16 -6.67
CA HIS A 111 4.19 -4.80 -7.22
C HIS A 111 5.17 -3.85 -6.52
N LEU A 112 5.23 -3.89 -5.18
CA LEU A 112 6.17 -3.07 -4.41
C LEU A 112 7.63 -3.43 -4.73
N GLN A 113 7.96 -4.72 -4.88
CA GLN A 113 9.31 -5.15 -5.27
C GLN A 113 9.69 -4.68 -6.68
N VAL A 114 8.75 -4.75 -7.63
CA VAL A 114 8.99 -4.24 -8.99
C VAL A 114 9.24 -2.73 -8.96
N GLN A 115 8.48 -1.97 -8.18
CA GLN A 115 8.69 -0.53 -8.02
C GLN A 115 10.05 -0.22 -7.39
N GLU A 116 10.43 -0.94 -6.34
CA GLU A 116 11.74 -0.77 -5.69
C GLU A 116 12.89 -1.07 -6.66
N MET A 117 12.79 -2.16 -7.41
CA MET A 117 13.77 -2.49 -8.46
C MET A 117 13.82 -1.42 -9.55
N ALA A 118 12.69 -0.84 -9.95
CA ALA A 118 12.65 0.24 -10.92
C ALA A 118 13.39 1.49 -10.41
N VAL A 119 13.18 1.88 -9.16
CA VAL A 119 13.89 3.00 -8.54
C VAL A 119 15.40 2.74 -8.50
N LEU A 120 15.84 1.58 -7.99
CA LEU A 120 17.26 1.20 -7.95
C LEU A 120 17.90 1.15 -9.36
N ALA A 121 17.11 0.76 -10.37
CA ALA A 121 17.59 0.71 -11.75
C ALA A 121 17.64 2.08 -12.45
N SER A 122 16.95 3.09 -11.91
CA SER A 122 16.79 4.42 -12.54
C SER A 122 17.59 5.52 -11.85
N THR A 123 18.01 5.33 -10.60
CA THR A 123 18.74 6.33 -9.82
C THR A 123 20.22 6.00 -9.65
N ASP A 124 20.99 7.03 -9.40
CA ASP A 124 22.41 6.95 -8.98
C ASP A 124 22.44 6.84 -7.45
N GLU A 125 23.12 5.83 -6.92
CA GLU A 125 23.14 5.52 -5.48
C GLU A 125 23.75 6.63 -4.61
N LEU A 126 24.67 7.40 -5.18
CA LEU A 126 25.38 8.45 -4.42
C LEU A 126 24.57 9.74 -4.33
N THR A 127 23.94 10.12 -5.42
CA THR A 127 23.28 11.44 -5.55
C THR A 127 21.77 11.38 -5.43
N GLY A 128 21.16 10.19 -5.59
CA GLY A 128 19.69 10.01 -5.64
C GLY A 128 19.02 10.60 -6.88
N THR A 129 19.79 11.15 -7.81
CA THR A 129 19.29 11.66 -9.10
C THR A 129 19.13 10.54 -10.12
N PHE A 130 18.51 10.81 -11.26
CA PHE A 130 18.47 9.83 -12.35
C PHE A 130 19.89 9.42 -12.77
N ASN A 131 20.11 8.13 -12.94
CA ASN A 131 21.32 7.65 -13.57
C ASN A 131 21.33 8.00 -15.06
N ARG A 132 22.50 7.86 -15.70
CA ARG A 132 22.67 8.22 -17.11
C ARG A 132 21.63 7.58 -18.04
N ARG A 133 21.26 6.32 -17.78
CA ARG A 133 20.30 5.60 -18.62
C ARG A 133 18.90 6.22 -18.52
N GLU A 134 18.44 6.45 -17.32
CA GLU A 134 17.12 7.03 -17.05
C GLU A 134 17.03 8.48 -17.54
N PHE A 135 18.11 9.27 -17.31
CA PHE A 135 18.20 10.63 -17.83
C PHE A 135 18.00 10.68 -19.35
N VAL A 136 18.68 9.78 -20.10
CA VAL A 136 18.53 9.74 -21.57
C VAL A 136 17.14 9.33 -21.98
N GLN A 137 16.53 8.37 -21.30
CA GLN A 137 15.17 7.91 -21.58
C GLN A 137 14.13 9.01 -21.34
N GLU A 138 14.15 9.63 -20.16
CA GLU A 138 13.28 10.75 -19.79
C GLU A 138 13.48 11.97 -20.68
N SER A 139 14.73 12.28 -21.00
CA SER A 139 15.05 13.37 -21.92
C SER A 139 14.43 13.15 -23.31
N ASN A 140 14.47 11.93 -23.84
CA ASN A 140 13.87 11.61 -25.13
C ASN A 140 12.34 11.72 -25.10
N GLN A 141 11.69 11.27 -24.03
CA GLN A 141 10.23 11.39 -23.85
C GLN A 141 9.83 12.87 -23.74
N THR A 142 10.56 13.63 -22.94
CA THR A 142 10.35 15.06 -22.76
C THR A 142 10.54 15.80 -24.07
N LEU A 143 11.58 15.48 -24.85
CA LEU A 143 11.86 16.07 -26.17
C LEU A 143 10.69 15.83 -27.15
N GLN A 144 10.16 14.61 -27.17
CA GLN A 144 8.99 14.30 -28.01
C GLN A 144 7.77 15.11 -27.58
N HIS A 145 7.49 15.19 -26.28
CA HIS A 145 6.36 15.95 -25.75
C HIS A 145 6.47 17.45 -26.12
N PHE A 146 7.62 18.07 -25.86
CA PHE A 146 7.83 19.50 -26.14
C PHE A 146 7.91 19.81 -27.64
N SER A 147 8.39 18.87 -28.45
CA SER A 147 8.35 19.01 -29.91
C SER A 147 6.92 19.13 -30.44
N HIS A 148 5.99 18.32 -29.92
CA HIS A 148 4.57 18.39 -30.26
C HIS A 148 3.90 19.67 -29.71
N ALA A 149 4.22 20.05 -28.49
CA ALA A 149 3.64 21.20 -27.82
C ALA A 149 4.27 22.55 -28.25
N ARG A 150 5.38 22.52 -29.00
CA ARG A 150 6.18 23.70 -29.41
C ARG A 150 6.62 24.60 -28.24
N VAL A 151 6.92 23.97 -27.11
CA VAL A 151 7.43 24.65 -25.91
C VAL A 151 8.96 24.58 -25.90
N PRO A 152 9.68 25.71 -25.75
CA PRO A 152 11.14 25.70 -25.66
C PRO A 152 11.61 25.06 -24.33
N PHE A 153 12.71 24.33 -24.36
CA PHE A 153 13.39 23.79 -23.18
C PHE A 153 14.90 23.93 -23.34
N THR A 154 15.63 23.83 -22.24
CA THR A 154 17.08 23.91 -22.21
C THR A 154 17.66 22.69 -21.51
N ILE A 155 18.76 22.16 -22.05
CA ILE A 155 19.55 21.11 -21.40
C ILE A 155 20.89 21.73 -20.98
N GLY A 156 21.28 21.51 -19.72
CA GLY A 156 22.55 21.91 -19.17
C GLY A 156 23.42 20.69 -18.87
N ILE A 157 24.72 20.79 -19.11
CA ILE A 157 25.73 19.83 -18.68
C ILE A 157 26.68 20.56 -17.74
N LEU A 158 26.88 20.01 -16.56
CA LEU A 158 27.79 20.52 -15.54
C LEU A 158 28.88 19.48 -15.28
N ASP A 159 30.13 19.95 -15.15
CA ASP A 159 31.27 19.11 -14.75
C ASP A 159 32.08 19.85 -13.70
N ILE A 160 32.79 19.10 -12.85
CA ILE A 160 33.67 19.66 -11.81
C ILE A 160 35.09 19.61 -12.30
N ASP A 161 35.68 20.78 -12.49
CA ASP A 161 37.07 20.90 -12.90
C ASP A 161 38.00 20.24 -11.87
N HIS A 162 38.92 19.46 -12.37
CA HIS A 162 39.93 18.76 -11.56
C HIS A 162 39.37 17.80 -10.48
N PHE A 163 38.14 17.26 -10.65
CA PHE A 163 37.49 16.37 -9.68
C PHE A 163 38.36 15.18 -9.28
N LYS A 164 39.11 14.60 -10.22
CA LYS A 164 40.07 13.52 -9.94
C LYS A 164 41.15 13.94 -8.93
N GLN A 165 41.71 15.13 -9.08
CA GLN A 165 42.75 15.63 -8.15
C GLN A 165 42.18 15.87 -6.76
N LEU A 166 40.94 16.32 -6.68
CA LEU A 166 40.20 16.49 -5.42
C LEU A 166 40.05 15.15 -4.69
N ASN A 167 39.62 14.12 -5.40
CA ASN A 167 39.46 12.77 -4.85
C ASN A 167 40.81 12.13 -4.43
N ASP A 168 41.86 12.36 -5.22
CA ASP A 168 43.22 11.87 -4.90
C ASP A 168 43.80 12.55 -3.63
N CYS A 169 43.41 13.80 -3.35
CA CYS A 169 43.87 14.56 -2.18
C CYS A 169 43.06 14.27 -0.92
N TYR A 170 41.70 14.12 -1.03
CA TYR A 170 40.78 14.06 0.10
C TYR A 170 40.11 12.69 0.29
N GLY A 171 40.37 11.75 -0.62
CA GLY A 171 39.78 10.41 -0.59
C GLY A 171 38.38 10.34 -1.20
N HIS A 172 37.92 9.13 -1.44
CA HIS A 172 36.54 8.84 -1.83
C HIS A 172 35.73 8.62 -0.55
N THR A 173 34.86 9.54 -0.17
CA THR A 173 33.90 9.38 0.92
C THR A 173 32.58 8.84 0.40
#